data_3a6d49b72837c182bcbd882437457a31
#
_entry.id   3a6d49b72837c182bcbd882437457a31
#
_cell.length_a   1.000
_cell.length_b   1.000
_cell.length_c   1.000
_cell.angle_alpha   90.00
_cell.angle_beta   90.00
_cell.angle_gamma   90.00
#
_symmetry.space_group_name_H-M   'P 1'
#
loop_
_entity.id
_entity.type
_entity.pdbx_description
1 polymer ?
#
loop_
_entity_poly.entity_id
_entity_poly.type
_entity_poly.pdbx_seq_one_letter_code
_entity_poly.pdbx_strand_id
1 'polypeptide(L)'
;DCNTLVNNIKMATKEYVSDNRYNGISKKITAKELIDEKYLKGNIINPYTKEEMDSKSISISIELNTDYTVKNITVGGISCNS
;
A
#
# COMPACT_ATOMS: atom_id res chain seq x y z
N ASP A 1 1.64 -15.44 -2.44
CA ASP A 1 1.03 -15.58 -1.12
C ASP A 1 0.72 -14.21 -0.53
N CYS A 2 0.18 -14.18 0.67
CA CYS A 2 -0.22 -12.94 1.32
C CYS A 2 0.98 -12.01 1.56
N ASN A 3 2.12 -12.55 1.98
CA ASN A 3 3.30 -11.74 2.23
C ASN A 3 3.82 -11.10 0.94
N THR A 4 3.77 -11.83 -0.17
CA THR A 4 4.15 -11.29 -1.46
C THR A 4 3.22 -10.16 -1.86
N LEU A 5 1.91 -10.32 -1.66
CA LEU A 5 0.94 -9.27 -1.94
C LEU A 5 1.23 -8.01 -1.12
N VAL A 6 1.43 -8.17 0.20
CA VAL A 6 1.74 -7.04 1.07
C VAL A 6 3.04 -6.36 0.66
N ASN A 7 4.07 -7.14 0.32
CA ASN A 7 5.35 -6.58 -0.12
C ASN A 7 5.22 -5.80 -1.42
N ASN A 8 4.40 -6.30 -2.36
CA ASN A 8 4.15 -5.59 -3.62
C ASN A 8 3.47 -4.25 -3.36
N ILE A 9 2.51 -4.21 -2.44
CA ILE A 9 1.84 -2.97 -2.06
C ILE A 9 2.83 -2.00 -1.42
N LYS A 10 3.70 -2.49 -0.54
CA LYS A 10 4.72 -1.66 0.11
C LYS A 10 5.69 -1.07 -0.91
N MET A 11 6.10 -1.86 -1.90
CA MET A 11 7.01 -1.39 -2.95
C MET A 11 6.35 -0.30 -3.79
N ALA A 12 5.08 -0.52 -4.18
CA ALA A 12 4.33 0.49 -4.93
C ALA A 12 4.18 1.78 -4.11
N THR A 13 3.96 1.64 -2.79
CA THR A 13 3.83 2.78 -1.90
C THR A 13 5.12 3.59 -1.82
N LYS A 14 6.28 2.92 -1.78
CA LYS A 14 7.57 3.60 -1.76
C LYS A 14 7.77 4.44 -3.02
N GLU A 15 7.42 3.90 -4.18
CA GLU A 15 7.50 4.66 -5.43
C GLU A 15 6.54 5.85 -5.42
N TYR A 16 5.33 5.65 -4.92
CA TYR A 16 4.35 6.72 -4.82
C TYR A 16 4.85 7.87 -3.94
N VAL A 17 5.43 7.54 -2.78
CA VAL A 17 5.99 8.55 -1.87
C VAL A 17 7.14 9.30 -2.54
N SER A 18 8.02 8.57 -3.22
CA SER A 18 9.18 9.17 -3.90
C SER A 18 8.74 10.19 -4.95
N ASP A 19 7.65 9.91 -5.67
CA ASP A 19 7.18 10.80 -6.73
C ASP A 19 6.36 11.98 -6.22
N ASN A 20 5.69 11.83 -5.07
CA ASN A 20 4.70 12.83 -4.64
C ASN A 20 5.18 13.81 -3.57
N ARG A 21 6.18 13.50 -2.80
CA ARG A 21 6.78 14.38 -1.77
C ARG A 21 5.76 15.05 -0.86
N TYR A 22 5.45 14.41 0.25
CA TYR A 22 4.50 14.96 1.21
C TYR A 22 5.15 15.97 2.14
N ASN A 23 4.34 16.93 2.60
CA ASN A 23 4.81 17.97 3.54
C ASN A 23 4.69 17.55 5.00
N GLY A 24 4.26 16.35 5.30
CA GLY A 24 4.12 15.85 6.66
C GLY A 24 4.93 14.59 6.86
N ILE A 25 5.06 14.19 8.12
CA ILE A 25 5.81 12.97 8.45
C ILE A 25 4.91 11.74 8.52
N SER A 26 3.61 11.89 8.31
CA SER A 26 2.72 10.73 8.22
C SER A 26 1.60 11.01 7.23
N LYS A 27 1.17 9.96 6.55
CA LYS A 27 0.11 10.02 5.55
C LYS A 27 -0.61 8.68 5.54
N LYS A 28 -1.90 8.71 5.26
CA LYS A 28 -2.70 7.51 5.07
C LYS A 28 -3.36 7.56 3.71
N ILE A 29 -3.22 6.48 2.94
CA ILE A 29 -3.86 6.33 1.63
C ILE A 29 -4.51 4.96 1.55
N THR A 30 -5.19 4.68 0.44
CA THR A 30 -5.74 3.36 0.16
C THR A 30 -5.02 2.76 -1.05
N ALA A 31 -5.16 1.44 -1.21
CA ALA A 31 -4.61 0.78 -2.38
C ALA A 31 -5.23 1.30 -3.67
N LYS A 32 -6.48 1.81 -3.59
CA LYS A 32 -7.13 2.40 -4.77
C LYS A 32 -6.35 3.59 -5.30
N GLU A 33 -5.76 4.43 -4.44
CA GLU A 33 -4.93 5.54 -4.90
C GLU A 33 -3.73 5.05 -5.70
N LEU A 34 -3.09 3.96 -5.25
CA LEU A 34 -1.97 3.38 -5.98
C LEU A 34 -2.39 2.85 -7.34
N ILE A 35 -3.58 2.27 -7.42
CA ILE A 35 -4.12 1.77 -8.69
C ILE A 35 -4.46 2.92 -9.61
N ASP A 36 -5.12 3.96 -9.10
CA ASP A 36 -5.51 5.14 -9.89
C ASP A 36 -4.29 5.86 -10.45
N GLU A 37 -3.21 5.92 -9.69
CA GLU A 37 -1.96 6.56 -10.10
C GLU A 37 -1.01 5.60 -10.84
N LYS A 38 -1.47 4.38 -11.10
CA LYS A 38 -0.74 3.36 -11.88
C LYS A 38 0.54 2.82 -11.23
N TYR A 39 0.64 2.93 -9.92
CA TYR A 39 1.75 2.30 -9.18
C TYR A 39 1.47 0.83 -8.89
N LEU A 40 0.21 0.42 -8.93
CA LEU A 40 -0.22 -0.93 -8.63
C LEU A 40 -1.20 -1.37 -9.71
N LYS A 41 -1.13 -2.63 -10.10
CA LYS A 41 -2.09 -3.18 -11.07
C LYS A 41 -3.48 -3.23 -10.45
N GLY A 42 -4.51 -2.99 -11.23
CA GLY A 42 -5.88 -3.20 -10.80
C GLY A 42 -6.10 -4.67 -10.44
N ASN A 43 -7.15 -4.97 -9.74
CA ASN A 43 -7.51 -6.33 -9.32
C ASN A 43 -6.53 -6.89 -8.29
N ILE A 44 -6.81 -6.60 -7.03
CA ILE A 44 -6.06 -7.20 -5.93
C ILE A 44 -6.80 -8.47 -5.53
N ILE A 45 -6.14 -9.61 -5.67
CA ILE A 45 -6.75 -10.91 -5.43
C ILE A 45 -6.30 -11.45 -4.07
N ASN A 46 -7.26 -11.84 -3.25
CA ASN A 46 -6.95 -12.46 -1.96
C ASN A 46 -6.32 -13.83 -2.21
N PRO A 47 -5.10 -14.09 -1.71
CA PRO A 47 -4.41 -15.34 -1.98
C PRO A 47 -5.08 -16.56 -1.35
N TYR A 48 -5.94 -16.38 -0.35
CA TYR A 48 -6.61 -17.51 0.30
C TYR A 48 -7.96 -17.81 -0.36
N THR A 49 -8.77 -16.79 -0.61
CA THR A 49 -10.12 -16.98 -1.17
C THR A 49 -10.13 -16.94 -2.68
N LYS A 50 -9.09 -16.42 -3.31
CA LYS A 50 -9.00 -16.21 -4.77
C LYS A 50 -10.04 -15.22 -5.29
N GLU A 51 -10.64 -14.45 -4.41
CA GLU A 51 -11.62 -13.42 -4.79
C GLU A 51 -10.96 -12.05 -4.85
N GLU A 52 -11.52 -11.18 -5.69
CA GLU A 52 -11.04 -9.81 -5.79
C GLU A 52 -11.37 -9.03 -4.52
N MET A 53 -10.40 -8.28 -4.03
CA MET A 53 -10.56 -7.46 -2.84
C MET A 53 -10.88 -6.01 -3.24
N ASP A 54 -11.68 -5.35 -2.41
CA ASP A 54 -11.96 -3.92 -2.60
C ASP A 54 -10.73 -3.10 -2.22
N SER A 55 -10.13 -2.44 -3.21
CA SER A 55 -8.94 -1.64 -3.00
C SER A 55 -9.16 -0.48 -2.03
N LYS A 56 -10.41 -0.02 -1.89
CA LYS A 56 -10.75 1.05 -0.95
C LYS A 56 -10.71 0.57 0.51
N SER A 57 -10.84 -0.73 0.74
CA SER A 57 -10.81 -1.29 2.09
C SER A 57 -9.41 -1.59 2.57
N ILE A 58 -8.41 -1.49 1.69
CA ILE A 58 -7.01 -1.71 2.04
C ILE A 58 -6.39 -0.37 2.38
N SER A 59 -6.12 -0.14 3.67
CA SER A 59 -5.55 1.11 4.12
C SER A 59 -4.03 0.98 4.24
N ILE A 60 -3.33 2.05 3.87
CA ILE A 60 -1.88 2.08 3.88
C ILE A 60 -1.47 3.29 4.70
N SER A 61 -0.78 3.04 5.82
CA SER A 61 -0.26 4.09 6.69
C SER A 61 1.22 4.26 6.40
N ILE A 62 1.62 5.48 6.09
CA ILE A 62 2.99 5.80 5.70
C ILE A 62 3.58 6.72 6.76
N GLU A 63 4.73 6.34 7.33
CA GLU A 63 5.52 7.20 8.20
C GLU A 63 6.80 7.57 7.48
N LEU A 64 7.15 8.84 7.53
CA LEU A 64 8.36 9.35 6.91
C LEU A 64 9.33 9.85 7.98
N ASN A 65 10.61 9.80 7.66
CA ASN A 65 11.64 10.45 8.45
C ASN A 65 11.60 11.96 8.21
N THR A 66 12.37 12.72 8.98
CA THR A 66 12.41 14.17 8.83
C THR A 66 12.95 14.61 7.48
N ASP A 67 13.72 13.74 6.81
CA ASP A 67 14.24 13.99 5.46
C ASP A 67 13.30 13.47 4.36
N TYR A 68 12.07 13.07 4.74
CA TYR A 68 11.02 12.57 3.84
C TYR A 68 11.33 11.21 3.21
N THR A 69 12.33 10.48 3.72
CA THR A 69 12.51 9.09 3.34
C THR A 69 11.51 8.20 4.11
N VAL A 70 11.16 7.06 3.55
CA VAL A 70 10.19 6.16 4.18
C VAL A 70 10.78 5.54 5.43
N LYS A 71 10.13 5.76 6.57
CA LYS A 71 10.49 5.13 7.83
C LYS A 71 9.76 3.80 8.00
N ASN A 72 8.46 3.79 7.73
CA ASN A 72 7.64 2.59 7.91
C ASN A 72 6.38 2.66 7.05
N ILE A 73 5.93 1.52 6.58
CA ILE A 73 4.67 1.39 5.86
C ILE A 73 3.88 0.26 6.49
N THR A 74 2.65 0.55 6.90
CA THR A 74 1.75 -0.45 7.48
C THR A 74 0.55 -0.63 6.56
N VAL A 75 0.30 -1.86 6.15
CA VAL A 75 -0.83 -2.22 5.28
C VAL A 75 -1.91 -2.87 6.14
N GLY A 76 -3.09 -2.25 6.19
CA GLY A 76 -4.25 -2.78 6.90
C GLY A 76 -5.33 -3.24 5.93
N GLY A 77 -6.23 -4.10 6.38
CA GLY A 77 -7.30 -4.63 5.55
C GLY A 77 -6.95 -5.93 4.84
N ILE A 78 -5.73 -6.42 4.99
CA ILE A 78 -5.31 -7.71 4.45
C ILE A 78 -4.87 -8.58 5.62
N SER A 79 -5.49 -9.76 5.76
CA SER A 79 -5.09 -10.71 6.79
C SER A 79 -4.19 -11.77 6.17
N CYS A 80 -3.01 -11.96 6.76
CA CYS A 80 -2.07 -13.00 6.33
C CYS A 80 -2.12 -14.22 7.24
N ASN A 81 -3.16 -14.32 8.03
CA ASN A 81 -3.43 -15.51 8.83
C ASN A 81 -4.49 -16.34 8.12
N SER A 82 -4.19 -17.59 7.94
CA SER A 82 -5.14 -18.53 7.34
C SER A 82 -6.17 -19.00 8.36
#